data_4df0a61eca8ac71177f5a5eadf8223e9
#
_entry.id   4df0a61eca8ac71177f5a5eadf8223e9
#
_cell.length_a   1.000
_cell.length_b   1.000
_cell.length_c   1.000
_cell.angle_alpha   90.00
_cell.angle_beta   90.00
_cell.angle_gamma   90.00
#
_symmetry.space_group_name_H-M   'P 1'
#
loop_
_entity.id
_entity.type
_entity.pdbx_description
1 polymer ?
#
loop_
_entity_poly.entity_id
_entity_poly.type
_entity_poly.pdbx_seq_one_letter_code
_entity_poly.pdbx_strand_id
1 'polypeptide(L)'
;MNALTSDMGWSDARTIVVRGHDLNHEIIGHLNLGDFAFLEITGRKPDPQESTLFNALLAVLVEHGMTPTAMVARLTYLGAPESMQAAIAAGLCGMGTKFVGTAEGAARLLQEALPLGSDQALDIDATAQRIVAEQRAARQMLPGIGHPVHKPVDPRTTALFALAERTGFHGRYVALMQAISAQAEKALGKPGVLPVNATGALAALASELGIAWQLCRGIAVIGRAVGLVGHIAEELRNPIAERLWVRTDAEVSAHLKPAAQEARS
;
A
#
# COMPACT_ATOMS: atom_id res chain seq x y z
N MET A 1 34.76 -15.73 11.94
CA MET A 1 33.65 -15.32 11.05
C MET A 1 32.41 -16.11 11.48
N ASN A 2 31.32 -15.44 11.80
CA ASN A 2 30.07 -16.14 12.08
C ASN A 2 29.57 -16.81 10.79
N ALA A 3 28.98 -18.02 10.91
CA ALA A 3 28.40 -18.71 9.77
C ALA A 3 27.26 -17.86 9.17
N LEU A 4 27.14 -17.87 7.85
CA LEU A 4 25.98 -17.29 7.17
C LEU A 4 24.78 -18.22 7.40
N THR A 5 23.66 -17.66 7.90
CA THR A 5 22.43 -18.40 8.18
C THR A 5 21.23 -17.68 7.60
N SER A 6 20.20 -18.41 7.21
CA SER A 6 18.90 -17.92 6.77
C SER A 6 17.81 -18.86 7.25
N ASP A 7 16.73 -18.28 7.81
CA ASP A 7 15.56 -19.05 8.28
C ASP A 7 14.44 -19.09 7.20
N MET A 8 14.72 -18.61 5.97
CA MET A 8 13.72 -18.58 4.89
C MET A 8 13.35 -19.98 4.41
N GLY A 9 14.33 -20.85 4.22
CA GLY A 9 14.06 -22.22 3.79
C GLY A 9 15.28 -22.93 3.23
N TRP A 10 15.06 -24.19 2.81
CA TRP A 10 16.05 -25.00 2.14
C TRP A 10 15.36 -25.98 1.17
N SER A 11 16.10 -26.54 0.23
CA SER A 11 15.60 -27.57 -0.69
C SER A 11 16.64 -28.62 -1.03
N ASP A 12 16.16 -29.82 -1.32
CA ASP A 12 16.92 -30.88 -1.94
C ASP A 12 16.17 -31.46 -3.16
N ALA A 13 16.58 -32.67 -3.63
CA ALA A 13 15.97 -33.29 -4.81
C ALA A 13 14.47 -33.66 -4.64
N ARG A 14 13.96 -33.74 -3.42
CA ARG A 14 12.62 -34.25 -3.11
C ARG A 14 11.81 -33.34 -2.19
N THR A 15 12.47 -32.48 -1.46
CA THR A 15 11.87 -31.71 -0.37
C THR A 15 12.15 -30.22 -0.58
N ILE A 16 11.14 -29.39 -0.36
CA ILE A 16 11.28 -27.93 -0.27
C ILE A 16 10.64 -27.52 1.05
N VAL A 17 11.43 -26.93 1.93
CA VAL A 17 10.95 -26.41 3.23
C VAL A 17 11.03 -24.89 3.22
N VAL A 18 9.95 -24.25 3.60
CA VAL A 18 9.81 -22.79 3.70
C VAL A 18 9.32 -22.44 5.09
N ARG A 19 10.07 -21.60 5.81
CA ARG A 19 9.74 -21.23 7.19
C ARG A 19 9.43 -22.41 8.10
N GLY A 20 10.15 -23.53 7.90
CA GLY A 20 9.97 -24.77 8.68
C GLY A 20 8.80 -25.65 8.23
N HIS A 21 8.08 -25.30 7.18
CA HIS A 21 6.95 -26.04 6.63
C HIS A 21 7.28 -26.69 5.30
N ASP A 22 6.82 -27.92 5.09
CA ASP A 22 6.94 -28.60 3.79
C ASP A 22 6.05 -27.90 2.76
N LEU A 23 6.68 -27.39 1.68
CA LEU A 23 5.95 -26.66 0.64
C LEU A 23 4.88 -27.52 -0.03
N ASN A 24 5.19 -28.79 -0.30
CA ASN A 24 4.32 -29.69 -1.06
C ASN A 24 3.15 -30.22 -0.23
N HIS A 25 3.36 -30.44 1.07
CA HIS A 25 2.41 -31.13 1.93
C HIS A 25 1.69 -30.24 2.92
N GLU A 26 2.28 -29.06 3.27
CA GLU A 26 1.71 -28.18 4.28
C GLU A 26 1.30 -26.79 3.73
N ILE A 27 1.80 -26.41 2.55
CA ILE A 27 1.53 -25.08 1.97
C ILE A 27 0.67 -25.18 0.73
N ILE A 28 1.07 -25.95 -0.28
CA ILE A 28 0.31 -26.08 -1.54
C ILE A 28 -1.05 -26.74 -1.25
N GLY A 29 -2.12 -26.00 -1.58
CA GLY A 29 -3.50 -26.45 -1.34
C GLY A 29 -4.01 -26.25 0.09
N HIS A 30 -3.17 -25.80 1.04
CA HIS A 30 -3.52 -25.58 2.44
C HIS A 30 -3.48 -24.11 2.86
N LEU A 31 -2.59 -23.30 2.29
CA LEU A 31 -2.56 -21.86 2.49
C LEU A 31 -2.96 -21.13 1.20
N ASN A 32 -3.73 -20.06 1.33
CA ASN A 32 -3.89 -19.09 0.26
C ASN A 32 -2.63 -18.20 0.16
N LEU A 33 -2.48 -17.45 -0.93
CA LEU A 33 -1.29 -16.62 -1.16
C LEU A 33 -1.10 -15.55 -0.07
N GLY A 34 -2.17 -14.96 0.46
CA GLY A 34 -2.07 -13.96 1.52
C GLY A 34 -1.59 -14.57 2.83
N ASP A 35 -2.08 -15.74 3.21
CA ASP A 35 -1.61 -16.44 4.41
C ASP A 35 -0.15 -16.89 4.27
N PHE A 36 0.24 -17.30 3.08
CA PHE A 36 1.64 -17.60 2.79
C PHE A 36 2.52 -16.34 2.87
N ALA A 37 2.06 -15.21 2.33
CA ALA A 37 2.77 -13.95 2.47
C ALA A 37 2.88 -13.50 3.94
N PHE A 38 1.83 -13.73 4.75
CA PHE A 38 1.89 -13.49 6.19
C PHE A 38 2.96 -14.36 6.87
N LEU A 39 3.00 -15.65 6.55
CA LEU A 39 4.04 -16.56 7.06
C LEU A 39 5.45 -16.08 6.70
N GLU A 40 5.67 -15.67 5.44
CA GLU A 40 6.96 -15.15 4.98
C GLU A 40 7.40 -13.90 5.74
N ILE A 41 6.46 -12.98 6.00
CA ILE A 41 6.72 -11.70 6.66
C ILE A 41 6.92 -11.86 8.17
N THR A 42 6.11 -12.70 8.83
CA THR A 42 6.06 -12.81 10.29
C THR A 42 6.78 -14.02 10.84
N GLY A 43 7.09 -15.03 10.02
CA GLY A 43 7.69 -16.30 10.44
C GLY A 43 6.71 -17.29 11.06
N ARG A 44 5.40 -17.01 11.05
CA ARG A 44 4.34 -17.89 11.57
C ARG A 44 3.09 -17.87 10.69
N LYS A 45 2.29 -18.92 10.75
CA LYS A 45 0.97 -18.94 10.09
C LYS A 45 0.02 -17.99 10.81
N PRO A 46 -0.87 -17.29 10.07
CA PRO A 46 -1.91 -16.47 10.69
C PRO A 46 -2.99 -17.34 11.36
N ASP A 47 -3.62 -16.83 12.40
CA ASP A 47 -4.92 -17.35 12.83
C ASP A 47 -6.03 -16.91 11.85
N PRO A 48 -7.28 -17.44 11.98
CA PRO A 48 -8.37 -17.12 11.06
C PRO A 48 -8.73 -15.62 11.01
N GLN A 49 -8.62 -14.90 12.12
CA GLN A 49 -8.92 -13.47 12.20
C GLN A 49 -7.81 -12.65 11.56
N GLU A 50 -6.56 -12.98 11.85
CA GLU A 50 -5.36 -12.40 11.20
C GLU A 50 -5.37 -12.63 9.69
N SER A 51 -5.68 -13.86 9.25
CA SER A 51 -5.84 -14.22 7.84
C SER A 51 -6.87 -13.31 7.16
N THR A 52 -8.06 -13.20 7.76
CA THR A 52 -9.13 -12.37 7.22
C THR A 52 -8.71 -10.91 7.07
N LEU A 53 -8.10 -10.34 8.10
CA LEU A 53 -7.65 -8.95 8.09
C LEU A 53 -6.49 -8.73 7.13
N PHE A 54 -5.45 -9.58 7.18
CA PHE A 54 -4.26 -9.40 6.35
C PHE A 54 -4.57 -9.53 4.85
N ASN A 55 -5.42 -10.48 4.47
CA ASN A 55 -5.89 -10.60 3.09
C ASN A 55 -6.67 -9.35 2.63
N ALA A 56 -7.44 -8.71 3.50
CA ALA A 56 -8.11 -7.44 3.20
C ALA A 56 -7.10 -6.29 3.01
N LEU A 57 -6.00 -6.25 3.79
CA LEU A 57 -4.94 -5.27 3.62
C LEU A 57 -4.22 -5.41 2.26
N LEU A 58 -4.02 -6.64 1.79
CA LEU A 58 -3.50 -6.88 0.44
C LEU A 58 -4.51 -6.42 -0.62
N ALA A 59 -5.77 -6.85 -0.48
CA ALA A 59 -6.82 -6.62 -1.47
C ALA A 59 -7.12 -5.12 -1.70
N VAL A 60 -7.12 -4.30 -0.65
CA VAL A 60 -7.46 -2.86 -0.75
C VAL A 60 -6.50 -2.05 -1.62
N LEU A 61 -5.31 -2.55 -1.88
CA LEU A 61 -4.25 -1.90 -2.65
C LEU A 61 -4.04 -2.50 -4.04
N VAL A 62 -4.75 -3.56 -4.38
CA VAL A 62 -4.64 -4.22 -5.69
C VAL A 62 -4.93 -3.24 -6.82
N GLU A 63 -6.06 -2.52 -6.75
CA GLU A 63 -6.52 -1.70 -7.87
C GLU A 63 -7.09 -0.35 -7.41
N HIS A 64 -6.85 0.69 -8.21
CA HIS A 64 -7.40 2.03 -8.02
C HIS A 64 -7.49 2.83 -9.34
N GLY A 65 -7.77 2.16 -10.45
CA GLY A 65 -7.86 2.78 -11.76
C GLY A 65 -6.50 3.12 -12.38
N MET A 66 -6.52 4.03 -13.35
CA MET A 66 -5.34 4.41 -14.14
C MET A 66 -4.41 5.34 -13.35
N THR A 67 -3.76 4.78 -12.34
CA THR A 67 -2.76 5.48 -11.53
C THR A 67 -1.43 5.65 -12.31
N PRO A 68 -0.52 6.54 -11.86
CA PRO A 68 0.81 6.67 -12.48
C PRO A 68 1.55 5.32 -12.57
N THR A 69 1.46 4.46 -11.56
CA THR A 69 2.08 3.13 -11.58
C THR A 69 1.50 2.22 -12.66
N ALA A 70 0.17 2.26 -12.87
CA ALA A 70 -0.51 1.53 -13.92
C ALA A 70 -0.13 2.05 -15.32
N MET A 71 -0.07 3.38 -15.50
CA MET A 71 0.38 3.99 -16.75
C MET A 71 1.82 3.58 -17.10
N VAL A 72 2.74 3.67 -16.12
CA VAL A 72 4.13 3.28 -16.33
C VAL A 72 4.25 1.81 -16.72
N ALA A 73 3.52 0.90 -16.05
CA ALA A 73 3.54 -0.52 -16.40
C ALA A 73 3.04 -0.75 -17.84
N ARG A 74 1.92 -0.14 -18.25
CA ARG A 74 1.38 -0.28 -19.61
C ARG A 74 2.29 0.30 -20.67
N LEU A 75 2.87 1.50 -20.44
CA LEU A 75 3.79 2.13 -21.38
C LEU A 75 5.11 1.34 -21.50
N THR A 76 5.61 0.78 -20.40
CA THR A 76 6.79 -0.09 -20.44
C THR A 76 6.50 -1.37 -21.20
N TYR A 77 5.30 -1.97 -20.99
CA TYR A 77 4.88 -3.16 -21.73
C TYR A 77 4.71 -2.90 -23.23
N LEU A 78 4.22 -1.72 -23.63
CA LEU A 78 4.15 -1.31 -25.04
C LEU A 78 5.54 -1.36 -25.72
N GLY A 79 6.58 -0.89 -25.02
CA GLY A 79 7.95 -0.86 -25.57
C GLY A 79 8.72 -2.19 -25.47
N ALA A 80 8.33 -3.07 -24.51
CA ALA A 80 9.02 -4.34 -24.22
C ALA A 80 8.01 -5.45 -23.91
N PRO A 81 7.18 -5.86 -24.88
CA PRO A 81 6.11 -6.83 -24.64
C PRO A 81 6.63 -8.24 -24.28
N GLU A 82 7.87 -8.55 -24.61
CA GLU A 82 8.57 -9.78 -24.23
C GLU A 82 9.00 -9.80 -22.75
N SER A 83 8.92 -8.67 -22.04
CA SER A 83 9.42 -8.52 -20.67
C SER A 83 8.34 -8.02 -19.71
N MET A 84 7.33 -8.85 -19.43
CA MET A 84 6.26 -8.53 -18.49
C MET A 84 6.80 -8.13 -17.10
N GLN A 85 7.82 -8.82 -16.62
CA GLN A 85 8.46 -8.54 -15.34
C GLN A 85 9.08 -7.14 -15.29
N ALA A 86 9.65 -6.64 -16.40
CA ALA A 86 10.18 -5.29 -16.47
C ALA A 86 9.06 -4.25 -16.39
N ALA A 87 7.93 -4.50 -17.04
CA ALA A 87 6.76 -3.62 -16.98
C ALA A 87 6.17 -3.53 -15.57
N ILE A 88 6.04 -4.67 -14.88
CA ILE A 88 5.58 -4.73 -13.49
C ILE A 88 6.58 -4.00 -12.58
N ALA A 89 7.87 -4.29 -12.71
CA ALA A 89 8.92 -3.65 -11.90
C ALA A 89 8.92 -2.13 -12.11
N ALA A 90 8.82 -1.63 -13.34
CA ALA A 90 8.74 -0.21 -13.64
C ALA A 90 7.54 0.46 -12.95
N GLY A 91 6.36 -0.16 -13.00
CA GLY A 91 5.18 0.30 -12.27
C GLY A 91 5.40 0.33 -10.76
N LEU A 92 5.99 -0.72 -10.19
CA LEU A 92 6.28 -0.80 -8.75
C LEU A 92 7.33 0.24 -8.30
N CYS A 93 8.31 0.59 -9.13
CA CYS A 93 9.27 1.67 -8.85
C CYS A 93 8.58 3.02 -8.62
N GLY A 94 7.40 3.24 -9.16
CA GLY A 94 6.57 4.42 -8.92
C GLY A 94 5.90 4.46 -7.54
N MET A 95 6.02 3.42 -6.71
CA MET A 95 5.42 3.33 -5.37
C MET A 95 6.29 4.01 -4.30
N GLY A 96 6.67 5.25 -4.56
CA GLY A 96 7.50 6.05 -3.65
C GLY A 96 6.72 6.68 -2.50
N THR A 97 7.42 7.55 -1.76
CA THR A 97 6.90 8.22 -0.54
C THR A 97 5.61 9.01 -0.77
N LYS A 98 5.42 9.57 -1.96
CA LYS A 98 4.25 10.42 -2.27
C LYS A 98 2.94 9.62 -2.41
N PHE A 99 3.01 8.35 -2.81
CA PHE A 99 1.82 7.53 -3.01
C PHE A 99 1.68 6.47 -1.90
N VAL A 100 2.32 5.33 -2.04
CA VAL A 100 2.16 4.18 -1.15
C VAL A 100 3.11 4.22 0.04
N GLY A 101 4.24 4.92 -0.07
CA GLY A 101 5.18 5.13 1.04
C GLY A 101 4.60 5.88 2.23
N THR A 102 3.42 6.49 2.06
CA THR A 102 2.63 7.04 3.19
C THR A 102 2.17 5.95 4.16
N ALA A 103 2.02 4.69 3.74
CA ALA A 103 1.71 3.58 4.65
C ALA A 103 2.87 3.30 5.61
N GLU A 104 4.10 3.22 5.09
CA GLU A 104 5.31 3.06 5.90
C GLU A 104 5.52 4.25 6.85
N GLY A 105 5.36 5.48 6.34
CA GLY A 105 5.48 6.70 7.14
C GLY A 105 4.45 6.80 8.26
N ALA A 106 3.19 6.41 7.99
CA ALA A 106 2.13 6.38 9.01
C ALA A 106 2.40 5.30 10.06
N ALA A 107 2.78 4.08 9.65
CA ALA A 107 3.12 3.01 10.57
C ALA A 107 4.32 3.38 11.45
N ARG A 108 5.32 4.05 10.87
CA ARG A 108 6.45 4.57 11.62
C ARG A 108 6.02 5.56 12.70
N LEU A 109 5.21 6.56 12.38
CA LEU A 109 4.70 7.51 13.37
C LEU A 109 3.94 6.82 14.51
N LEU A 110 3.11 5.84 14.17
CA LEU A 110 2.34 5.09 15.16
C LEU A 110 3.25 4.25 16.05
N GLN A 111 4.21 3.52 15.49
CA GLN A 111 5.09 2.62 16.23
C GLN A 111 6.22 3.35 16.99
N GLU A 112 6.63 4.54 16.56
CA GLU A 112 7.51 5.41 17.35
C GLU A 112 6.79 5.97 18.59
N ALA A 113 5.49 6.25 18.48
CA ALA A 113 4.68 6.70 19.61
C ALA A 113 4.25 5.55 20.53
N LEU A 114 4.02 4.38 19.97
CA LEU A 114 3.60 3.16 20.65
C LEU A 114 4.39 1.98 20.09
N PRO A 115 5.54 1.61 20.65
CA PRO A 115 6.34 0.49 20.18
C PRO A 115 5.55 -0.83 20.18
N LEU A 116 5.80 -1.68 19.17
CA LEU A 116 5.17 -3.00 19.06
C LEU A 116 5.39 -3.82 20.33
N GLY A 117 4.34 -4.48 20.81
CA GLY A 117 4.38 -5.29 22.05
C GLY A 117 4.49 -4.50 23.33
N SER A 118 4.38 -3.14 23.30
CA SER A 118 4.40 -2.32 24.49
C SER A 118 3.05 -2.32 25.21
N ASP A 119 3.04 -2.64 26.49
CA ASP A 119 1.88 -2.52 27.39
C ASP A 119 1.76 -1.13 28.04
N GLN A 120 2.61 -0.20 27.65
CA GLN A 120 2.62 1.15 28.23
C GLN A 120 1.25 1.83 28.03
N ALA A 121 0.72 2.40 29.11
CA ALA A 121 -0.46 3.25 29.02
C ALA A 121 -0.12 4.48 28.16
N LEU A 122 -0.94 4.74 27.15
CA LEU A 122 -0.79 5.86 26.23
C LEU A 122 -2.02 6.76 26.33
N ASP A 123 -1.79 8.05 26.62
CA ASP A 123 -2.80 9.07 26.39
C ASP A 123 -2.88 9.32 24.88
N ILE A 124 -3.88 8.76 24.24
CA ILE A 124 -4.10 8.80 22.79
C ILE A 124 -4.25 10.26 22.32
N ASP A 125 -5.06 11.07 23.01
CA ASP A 125 -5.35 12.44 22.57
C ASP A 125 -4.12 13.35 22.73
N ALA A 126 -3.46 13.30 23.86
CA ALA A 126 -2.21 14.06 24.09
C ALA A 126 -1.11 13.64 23.11
N THR A 127 -0.98 12.35 22.82
CA THR A 127 -0.02 11.82 21.86
C THR A 127 -0.33 12.30 20.43
N ALA A 128 -1.59 12.21 20.00
CA ALA A 128 -2.01 12.70 18.70
C ALA A 128 -1.77 14.22 18.54
N GLN A 129 -2.08 14.99 19.58
CA GLN A 129 -1.84 16.45 19.60
C GLN A 129 -0.35 16.76 19.44
N ARG A 130 0.52 16.06 20.17
CA ARG A 130 1.98 16.20 20.09
C ARG A 130 2.48 15.88 18.69
N ILE A 131 2.09 14.73 18.12
CA ILE A 131 2.49 14.32 16.76
C ILE A 131 2.09 15.38 15.73
N VAL A 132 0.85 15.86 15.78
CA VAL A 132 0.37 16.89 14.85
C VAL A 132 1.15 18.20 15.00
N ALA A 133 1.45 18.61 16.22
CA ALA A 133 2.23 19.83 16.50
C ALA A 133 3.66 19.72 15.97
N GLU A 134 4.35 18.59 16.21
CA GLU A 134 5.71 18.31 15.75
C GLU A 134 5.79 18.31 14.21
N GLN A 135 4.90 17.61 13.54
CA GLN A 135 4.88 17.54 12.07
C GLN A 135 4.61 18.92 11.45
N ARG A 136 3.71 19.70 12.03
CA ARG A 136 3.44 21.08 11.57
C ARG A 136 4.66 22.00 11.79
N ALA A 137 5.30 21.93 12.94
CA ALA A 137 6.52 22.70 13.22
C ALA A 137 7.65 22.36 12.24
N ALA A 138 7.78 21.08 11.89
CA ALA A 138 8.72 20.57 10.88
C ALA A 138 8.30 20.86 9.43
N ARG A 139 7.11 21.41 9.19
CA ARG A 139 6.49 21.59 7.85
C ARG A 139 6.42 20.29 7.05
N GLN A 140 6.20 19.18 7.75
CA GLN A 140 6.04 17.85 7.13
C GLN A 140 4.57 17.50 6.99
N MET A 141 4.24 16.72 5.96
CA MET A 141 2.90 16.18 5.79
C MET A 141 2.69 15.04 6.80
N LEU A 142 1.48 14.94 7.31
CA LEU A 142 1.05 13.78 8.10
C LEU A 142 0.71 12.63 7.16
N PRO A 143 1.50 11.54 7.15
CA PRO A 143 1.22 10.41 6.28
C PRO A 143 -0.02 9.65 6.76
N GLY A 144 -0.77 9.06 5.83
CA GLY A 144 -1.94 8.25 6.14
C GLY A 144 -3.24 9.03 6.36
N ILE A 145 -3.24 10.36 6.26
CA ILE A 145 -4.45 11.19 6.33
C ILE A 145 -4.60 12.08 5.09
N GLY A 146 -5.84 12.44 4.80
CA GLY A 146 -6.21 13.22 3.62
C GLY A 146 -6.21 12.40 2.33
N HIS A 147 -7.09 12.77 1.40
CA HIS A 147 -7.18 12.17 0.08
C HIS A 147 -7.64 13.23 -0.94
N PRO A 148 -7.13 13.23 -2.18
CA PRO A 148 -7.54 14.21 -3.19
C PRO A 148 -9.03 14.08 -3.57
N VAL A 149 -9.57 12.85 -3.60
CA VAL A 149 -10.92 12.54 -4.05
C VAL A 149 -11.83 12.17 -2.86
N HIS A 150 -11.41 11.24 -2.01
CA HIS A 150 -12.28 10.69 -0.95
C HIS A 150 -12.34 11.63 0.26
N LYS A 151 -13.43 12.39 0.36
CA LYS A 151 -13.78 13.31 1.46
C LYS A 151 -15.29 13.31 1.66
N PRO A 152 -15.79 13.47 2.88
CA PRO A 152 -15.07 13.62 4.16
C PRO A 152 -14.53 12.32 4.72
N VAL A 153 -14.79 11.18 4.09
CA VAL A 153 -14.38 9.83 4.54
C VAL A 153 -13.86 9.02 3.35
N ASP A 154 -12.81 8.24 3.56
CA ASP A 154 -12.38 7.24 2.60
C ASP A 154 -13.18 5.94 2.80
N PRO A 155 -13.99 5.49 1.83
CA PRO A 155 -14.85 4.33 2.00
C PRO A 155 -14.06 3.03 2.26
N ARG A 156 -12.81 2.97 1.80
CA ARG A 156 -11.92 1.82 2.06
C ARG A 156 -11.53 1.76 3.53
N THR A 157 -11.25 2.90 4.15
CA THR A 157 -10.96 3.00 5.58
C THR A 157 -12.14 2.56 6.42
N THR A 158 -13.35 3.00 6.06
CA THR A 158 -14.58 2.57 6.75
C THR A 158 -14.74 1.05 6.70
N ALA A 159 -14.54 0.44 5.52
CA ALA A 159 -14.66 -1.01 5.35
C ALA A 159 -13.59 -1.78 6.15
N LEU A 160 -12.32 -1.29 6.13
CA LEU A 160 -11.22 -1.91 6.87
C LEU A 160 -11.41 -1.82 8.39
N PHE A 161 -11.83 -0.67 8.92
CA PHE A 161 -12.05 -0.52 10.35
C PHE A 161 -13.26 -1.33 10.85
N ALA A 162 -14.34 -1.39 10.06
CA ALA A 162 -15.46 -2.28 10.36
C ALA A 162 -15.06 -3.76 10.34
N LEU A 163 -14.12 -4.15 9.45
CA LEU A 163 -13.56 -5.50 9.46
C LEU A 163 -12.70 -5.72 10.71
N ALA A 164 -11.89 -4.76 11.09
CA ALA A 164 -11.03 -4.81 12.27
C ALA A 164 -11.85 -4.97 13.55
N GLU A 165 -13.00 -4.30 13.68
CA GLU A 165 -13.95 -4.50 14.79
C GLU A 165 -14.43 -5.95 14.87
N ARG A 166 -14.84 -6.53 13.73
CA ARG A 166 -15.33 -7.92 13.68
C ARG A 166 -14.27 -8.97 13.94
N THR A 167 -13.01 -8.66 13.62
CA THR A 167 -11.87 -9.58 13.79
C THR A 167 -11.08 -9.33 15.08
N GLY A 168 -11.47 -8.32 15.89
CA GLY A 168 -10.82 -8.02 17.17
C GLY A 168 -9.54 -7.19 17.06
N PHE A 169 -9.26 -6.57 15.89
CA PHE A 169 -8.06 -5.75 15.64
C PHE A 169 -8.34 -4.24 15.60
N HIS A 170 -9.46 -3.79 16.12
CA HIS A 170 -9.73 -2.35 16.28
C HIS A 170 -9.15 -1.87 17.62
N GLY A 171 -7.83 -1.75 17.67
CA GLY A 171 -7.09 -1.51 18.90
C GLY A 171 -6.49 -0.10 19.01
N ARG A 172 -5.33 -0.02 19.65
CA ARG A 172 -4.69 1.25 20.08
C ARG A 172 -4.08 2.02 18.89
N TYR A 173 -3.56 1.34 17.88
CA TYR A 173 -3.02 2.00 16.68
C TYR A 173 -4.12 2.59 15.82
N VAL A 174 -5.27 1.91 15.72
CA VAL A 174 -6.45 2.44 15.03
C VAL A 174 -6.95 3.69 15.76
N ALA A 175 -7.09 3.62 17.09
CA ALA A 175 -7.51 4.77 17.91
C ALA A 175 -6.56 5.95 17.76
N LEU A 176 -5.24 5.71 17.79
CA LEU A 176 -4.24 6.76 17.62
C LEU A 176 -4.30 7.38 16.21
N MET A 177 -4.44 6.57 15.17
CA MET A 177 -4.55 7.06 13.78
C MET A 177 -5.78 7.95 13.58
N GLN A 178 -6.92 7.56 14.15
CA GLN A 178 -8.16 8.35 14.14
C GLN A 178 -8.00 9.67 14.92
N ALA A 179 -7.36 9.62 16.09
CA ALA A 179 -7.07 10.81 16.90
C ALA A 179 -6.12 11.79 16.17
N ILE A 180 -5.08 11.29 15.46
CA ILE A 180 -4.19 12.11 14.63
C ILE A 180 -4.98 12.85 13.55
N SER A 181 -5.89 12.15 12.84
CA SER A 181 -6.77 12.76 11.83
C SER A 181 -7.63 13.87 12.44
N ALA A 182 -8.32 13.59 13.53
CA ALA A 182 -9.17 14.57 14.22
C ALA A 182 -8.39 15.80 14.73
N GLN A 183 -7.23 15.60 15.33
CA GLN A 183 -6.38 16.70 15.81
C GLN A 183 -5.80 17.53 14.66
N ALA A 184 -5.47 16.90 13.53
CA ALA A 184 -5.00 17.61 12.33
C ALA A 184 -6.10 18.51 11.74
N GLU A 185 -7.33 18.02 11.65
CA GLU A 185 -8.48 18.79 11.19
C GLU A 185 -8.80 19.97 12.14
N LYS A 186 -8.79 19.72 13.43
CA LYS A 186 -8.94 20.77 14.46
C LYS A 186 -7.87 21.85 14.31
N ALA A 187 -6.61 21.46 14.11
CA ALA A 187 -5.49 22.38 13.97
C ALA A 187 -5.57 23.21 12.67
N LEU A 188 -6.28 22.73 11.63
CA LEU A 188 -6.57 23.48 10.41
C LEU A 188 -7.85 24.30 10.48
N GLY A 189 -8.73 24.07 11.44
CA GLY A 189 -10.07 24.65 11.50
C GLY A 189 -10.99 24.20 10.35
N LYS A 190 -10.73 23.01 9.76
CA LYS A 190 -11.45 22.49 8.59
C LYS A 190 -11.81 21.01 8.79
N PRO A 191 -13.01 20.70 9.32
CA PRO A 191 -13.45 19.34 9.50
C PRO A 191 -13.68 18.63 8.15
N GLY A 192 -13.43 17.32 8.10
CA GLY A 192 -13.68 16.47 6.94
C GLY A 192 -12.70 16.64 5.76
N VAL A 193 -11.58 17.34 5.93
CA VAL A 193 -10.59 17.54 4.87
C VAL A 193 -9.41 16.60 4.94
N LEU A 194 -9.15 16.02 6.12
CA LEU A 194 -8.03 15.11 6.39
C LEU A 194 -8.50 13.76 6.96
N PRO A 195 -9.44 13.04 6.33
CA PRO A 195 -9.83 11.72 6.79
C PRO A 195 -8.64 10.76 6.80
N VAL A 196 -8.68 9.75 7.66
CA VAL A 196 -7.77 8.61 7.55
C VAL A 196 -8.00 7.97 6.17
N ASN A 197 -6.96 7.85 5.37
CA ASN A 197 -7.02 7.22 4.06
C ASN A 197 -6.63 5.74 4.10
N ALA A 198 -6.75 5.02 2.98
CA ALA A 198 -6.45 3.59 2.93
C ALA A 198 -5.03 3.23 3.41
N THR A 199 -4.03 4.10 3.18
CA THR A 199 -2.65 3.84 3.64
C THR A 199 -2.49 4.08 5.15
N GLY A 200 -3.24 5.01 5.72
CA GLY A 200 -3.32 5.20 7.17
C GLY A 200 -4.02 4.03 7.88
N ALA A 201 -5.12 3.55 7.29
CA ALA A 201 -5.80 2.35 7.79
C ALA A 201 -4.89 1.11 7.71
N LEU A 202 -4.20 0.90 6.57
CA LEU A 202 -3.22 -0.19 6.45
C LEU A 202 -2.12 -0.08 7.50
N ALA A 203 -1.58 1.10 7.72
CA ALA A 203 -0.52 1.34 8.70
C ALA A 203 -0.96 0.98 10.13
N ALA A 204 -2.14 1.44 10.53
CA ALA A 204 -2.71 1.13 11.84
C ALA A 204 -2.95 -0.38 12.00
N LEU A 205 -3.63 -1.01 11.03
CA LEU A 205 -3.99 -2.42 11.10
C LEU A 205 -2.80 -3.38 10.95
N ALA A 206 -1.79 -3.03 10.16
CA ALA A 206 -0.54 -3.78 10.12
C ALA A 206 0.19 -3.70 11.48
N SER A 207 0.12 -2.55 12.16
CA SER A 207 0.67 -2.38 13.51
C SER A 207 -0.11 -3.20 14.55
N GLU A 208 -1.45 -3.29 14.45
CA GLU A 208 -2.26 -4.18 15.30
C GLU A 208 -1.89 -5.67 15.08
N LEU A 209 -1.53 -6.06 13.85
CA LEU A 209 -1.01 -7.39 13.53
C LEU A 209 0.45 -7.62 13.98
N GLY A 210 1.09 -6.64 14.62
CA GLY A 210 2.47 -6.73 15.07
C GLY A 210 3.50 -6.63 13.94
N ILE A 211 3.13 -6.16 12.76
CA ILE A 211 4.03 -6.04 11.61
C ILE A 211 4.85 -4.76 11.71
N ALA A 212 6.17 -4.89 11.68
CA ALA A 212 7.09 -3.77 11.76
C ALA A 212 6.86 -2.74 10.62
N TRP A 213 6.95 -1.45 10.94
CA TRP A 213 6.65 -0.36 10.00
C TRP A 213 7.48 -0.44 8.71
N GLN A 214 8.71 -0.93 8.77
CA GLN A 214 9.59 -1.11 7.62
C GLN A 214 9.01 -2.06 6.55
N LEU A 215 8.10 -2.95 6.94
CA LEU A 215 7.48 -3.95 6.07
C LEU A 215 6.13 -3.48 5.49
N CYS A 216 5.52 -2.41 6.02
CA CYS A 216 4.20 -1.94 5.60
C CYS A 216 4.15 -1.53 4.12
N ARG A 217 5.23 -0.95 3.58
CA ARG A 217 5.32 -0.69 2.13
C ARG A 217 5.35 -2.00 1.33
N GLY A 218 6.00 -3.04 1.85
CA GLY A 218 6.05 -4.37 1.22
C GLY A 218 4.66 -4.98 1.04
N ILE A 219 3.77 -4.87 2.03
CA ILE A 219 2.36 -5.32 1.93
C ILE A 219 1.68 -4.62 0.74
N ALA A 220 1.86 -3.31 0.63
CA ALA A 220 1.29 -2.54 -0.46
C ALA A 220 1.89 -2.91 -1.83
N VAL A 221 3.18 -3.20 -1.90
CA VAL A 221 3.87 -3.67 -3.13
C VAL A 221 3.31 -5.01 -3.58
N ILE A 222 3.09 -5.96 -2.67
CA ILE A 222 2.50 -7.28 -2.99
C ILE A 222 1.12 -7.08 -3.62
N GLY A 223 0.23 -6.33 -2.97
CA GLY A 223 -1.11 -6.06 -3.50
C GLY A 223 -1.06 -5.40 -4.88
N ARG A 224 -0.27 -4.34 -5.03
CA ARG A 224 -0.15 -3.60 -6.30
C ARG A 224 0.44 -4.44 -7.43
N ALA A 225 1.36 -5.36 -7.15
CA ALA A 225 1.91 -6.25 -8.17
C ALA A 225 0.81 -7.06 -8.87
N VAL A 226 -0.16 -7.58 -8.11
CA VAL A 226 -1.35 -8.28 -8.67
C VAL A 226 -2.14 -7.35 -9.60
N GLY A 227 -2.41 -6.11 -9.17
CA GLY A 227 -3.12 -5.11 -9.98
C GLY A 227 -2.39 -4.77 -11.29
N LEU A 228 -1.06 -4.65 -11.24
CA LEU A 228 -0.26 -4.38 -12.45
C LEU A 228 -0.30 -5.54 -13.45
N VAL A 229 -0.30 -6.80 -12.98
CA VAL A 229 -0.56 -7.95 -13.86
C VAL A 229 -1.94 -7.84 -14.50
N GLY A 230 -2.96 -7.42 -13.74
CA GLY A 230 -4.31 -7.16 -14.25
C GLY A 230 -4.34 -6.08 -15.33
N HIS A 231 -3.61 -4.98 -15.15
CA HIS A 231 -3.46 -3.92 -16.16
C HIS A 231 -2.80 -4.41 -17.44
N ILE A 232 -1.77 -5.26 -17.34
CA ILE A 232 -1.12 -5.85 -18.53
C ILE A 232 -2.06 -6.86 -19.21
N ALA A 233 -2.80 -7.67 -18.45
CA ALA A 233 -3.79 -8.59 -19.00
C ALA A 233 -4.92 -7.84 -19.75
N GLU A 234 -5.29 -6.64 -19.28
CA GLU A 234 -6.23 -5.78 -20.02
C GLU A 234 -5.57 -5.18 -21.25
N GLU A 235 -4.32 -4.71 -21.16
CA GLU A 235 -3.58 -4.16 -22.30
C GLU A 235 -3.46 -5.14 -23.46
N LEU A 236 -3.30 -6.43 -23.16
CA LEU A 236 -3.30 -7.51 -24.18
C LEU A 236 -4.63 -7.64 -24.93
N ARG A 237 -5.77 -7.31 -24.30
CA ARG A 237 -7.11 -7.46 -24.90
C ARG A 237 -7.65 -6.15 -25.47
N ASN A 238 -7.34 -5.05 -24.80
CA ASN A 238 -7.80 -3.71 -25.11
C ASN A 238 -6.63 -2.72 -24.91
N PRO A 239 -5.72 -2.65 -25.89
CA PRO A 239 -4.53 -1.82 -25.79
C PRO A 239 -4.89 -0.33 -25.77
N ILE A 240 -4.37 0.39 -24.76
CA ILE A 240 -4.57 1.83 -24.62
C ILE A 240 -3.24 2.61 -24.48
N ALA A 241 -2.13 1.93 -24.24
CA ALA A 241 -0.84 2.57 -23.97
C ALA A 241 -0.37 3.43 -25.15
N GLU A 242 -0.48 2.94 -26.39
CA GLU A 242 -0.16 3.71 -27.59
C GLU A 242 -1.04 4.97 -27.71
N ARG A 243 -2.34 4.81 -27.46
CA ARG A 243 -3.29 5.95 -27.49
C ARG A 243 -2.98 6.99 -26.42
N LEU A 244 -2.55 6.56 -25.23
CA LEU A 244 -2.10 7.47 -24.16
C LEU A 244 -0.88 8.26 -24.61
N TRP A 245 0.10 7.60 -25.19
CA TRP A 245 1.29 8.26 -25.72
C TRP A 245 0.95 9.27 -26.81
N VAL A 246 0.28 8.82 -27.89
CA VAL A 246 -0.07 9.68 -29.04
C VAL A 246 -0.90 10.89 -28.62
N ARG A 247 -1.89 10.69 -27.74
CA ARG A 247 -2.71 11.79 -27.21
C ARG A 247 -1.90 12.77 -26.41
N THR A 248 -1.04 12.28 -25.51
CA THR A 248 -0.19 13.13 -24.66
C THR A 248 0.79 13.94 -25.52
N ASP A 249 1.46 13.30 -26.50
CA ASP A 249 2.37 13.96 -27.41
C ASP A 249 1.68 15.07 -28.21
N ALA A 250 0.51 14.79 -28.76
CA ALA A 250 -0.28 15.76 -29.49
C ALA A 250 -0.68 16.97 -28.64
N GLU A 251 -1.10 16.72 -27.40
CA GLU A 251 -1.56 17.76 -26.47
C GLU A 251 -0.41 18.64 -25.99
N VAL A 252 0.71 18.05 -25.53
CA VAL A 252 1.84 18.82 -25.00
C VAL A 252 2.63 19.58 -26.07
N SER A 253 2.58 19.12 -27.32
CA SER A 253 3.27 19.75 -28.46
C SER A 253 2.40 20.70 -29.28
N ALA A 254 1.11 20.83 -28.97
CA ALA A 254 0.15 21.62 -29.76
C ALA A 254 0.60 23.07 -29.97
N HIS A 255 1.17 23.70 -28.94
CA HIS A 255 1.65 25.08 -28.98
C HIS A 255 2.88 25.31 -29.87
N LEU A 256 3.58 24.24 -30.28
CA LEU A 256 4.73 24.29 -31.17
C LEU A 256 4.35 24.16 -32.65
N LYS A 257 3.12 23.73 -32.93
CA LYS A 257 2.64 23.55 -34.30
C LYS A 257 2.22 24.88 -34.90
N PRO A 258 2.58 25.18 -36.18
CA PRO A 258 2.08 26.36 -36.85
C PRO A 258 0.55 26.36 -36.85
N ALA A 259 -0.07 27.54 -36.64
CA ALA A 259 -1.51 27.68 -36.79
C ALA A 259 -1.91 27.11 -38.16
N ALA A 260 -2.92 26.25 -38.18
CA ALA A 260 -3.44 25.70 -39.42
C ALA A 260 -3.72 26.87 -40.38
N GLN A 261 -3.02 26.97 -41.49
CA GLN A 261 -3.40 27.90 -42.55
C GLN A 261 -4.80 27.47 -42.95
N GLU A 262 -5.78 28.35 -42.65
CA GLU A 262 -7.13 28.21 -43.21
C GLU A 262 -6.97 27.95 -44.68
N ALA A 263 -7.35 26.76 -45.13
CA ALA A 263 -7.42 26.41 -46.55
C ALA A 263 -8.40 27.41 -47.17
N ARG A 264 -7.88 28.50 -47.72
CA ARG A 264 -8.64 29.34 -48.64
C ARG A 264 -8.78 28.53 -49.93
N SER A 265 -9.91 27.91 -50.10
CA SER A 265 -10.46 27.45 -51.39
C SER A 265 -11.52 28.46 -51.84
#